data_2806a17bfe9329bf99c12eb1bce77c2e
#
_entry.id   2806a17bfe9329bf99c12eb1bce77c2e
#
_cell.length_a   1.000
_cell.length_b   1.000
_cell.length_c   1.000
_cell.angle_alpha   90.00
_cell.angle_beta   90.00
_cell.angle_gamma   90.00
#
_symmetry.space_group_name_H-M   'P 1'
#
loop_
_entity.id
_entity.type
_entity.pdbx_description
1 polymer ?
#
loop_
_entity_poly.entity_id
_entity_poly.type
_entity_poly.pdbx_seq_one_letter_code
_entity_poly.pdbx_strand_id
1 'polypeptide(L)'
;RGDTIAWIPSQKICFSGDLVEYMAGVYTGDAHLEEWPDTLERLRAMGAEKLVPGRGPAMTNRADCEKAIEYTRKWVTDLYQTARAGVAAGKSLKEVFTDTRKVMDPVFGSVFIYEHCLPFDVSRAFDEASGIKHPRIWTAQRDLEMWQSLQS
;
A
#
# COMPACT_ATOMS: atom_id res chain seq x y z
N ARG A 1 8.31 12.92 -6.34
CA ARG A 1 8.49 12.77 -4.90
C ARG A 1 8.15 11.34 -4.56
N GLY A 2 9.00 10.61 -3.90
CA GLY A 2 8.81 9.20 -3.60
C GLY A 2 9.76 8.74 -2.53
N ASP A 3 9.69 7.45 -2.20
CA ASP A 3 10.54 6.82 -1.21
C ASP A 3 11.98 6.74 -1.67
N THR A 4 12.88 6.67 -0.70
CA THR A 4 14.30 6.48 -0.94
C THR A 4 14.69 5.09 -0.48
N ILE A 5 15.40 4.35 -1.34
CA ILE A 5 15.99 3.07 -1.00
C ILE A 5 17.50 3.21 -0.84
N ALA A 6 18.11 2.35 -0.02
CA ALA A 6 19.56 2.19 0.00
C ALA A 6 19.90 0.81 -0.58
N TRP A 7 20.73 0.80 -1.65
CA TRP A 7 21.18 -0.40 -2.33
C TRP A 7 22.67 -0.63 -2.16
N ILE A 8 23.07 -1.82 -1.74
CA ILE A 8 24.48 -2.24 -1.60
C ILE A 8 24.75 -3.34 -2.62
N PRO A 9 25.19 -3.00 -3.85
CA PRO A 9 25.29 -3.97 -4.95
C PRO A 9 26.26 -5.13 -4.66
N SER A 10 27.40 -4.85 -4.00
CA SER A 10 28.42 -5.86 -3.69
C SER A 10 27.94 -6.95 -2.73
N GLN A 11 26.90 -6.68 -1.95
CA GLN A 11 26.28 -7.60 -0.99
C GLN A 11 24.87 -8.01 -1.36
N LYS A 12 24.33 -7.42 -2.43
CA LYS A 12 22.93 -7.59 -2.88
C LYS A 12 21.90 -7.33 -1.76
N ILE A 13 22.16 -6.30 -0.94
CA ILE A 13 21.29 -5.88 0.15
C ILE A 13 20.51 -4.64 -0.27
N CYS A 14 19.19 -4.68 -0.12
CA CYS A 14 18.31 -3.54 -0.30
C CYS A 14 17.62 -3.17 1.02
N PHE A 15 17.74 -1.93 1.43
CA PHE A 15 16.92 -1.31 2.47
C PHE A 15 15.82 -0.54 1.73
N SER A 16 14.64 -1.08 1.71
CA SER A 16 13.54 -0.56 0.88
C SER A 16 12.70 0.52 1.58
N GLY A 17 12.84 0.68 2.89
CA GLY A 17 11.93 1.53 3.63
C GLY A 17 10.49 1.11 3.36
N ASP A 18 9.58 2.05 3.42
CA ASP A 18 8.13 1.82 3.26
C ASP A 18 7.71 1.45 1.83
N LEU A 19 8.67 1.43 0.87
CA LEU A 19 8.39 0.92 -0.47
C LEU A 19 8.02 -0.57 -0.47
N VAL A 20 8.56 -1.35 0.50
CA VAL A 20 8.17 -2.74 0.75
C VAL A 20 7.83 -2.90 2.23
N GLU A 21 6.66 -3.42 2.49
CA GLU A 21 6.18 -3.83 3.80
C GLU A 21 5.88 -5.33 3.76
N TYR A 22 6.12 -6.05 4.84
CA TYR A 22 5.89 -7.48 4.87
C TYR A 22 5.34 -7.95 6.21
N MET A 23 4.25 -8.74 6.18
CA MET A 23 3.53 -9.22 7.37
C MET A 23 3.03 -8.09 8.28
N ALA A 24 2.79 -6.93 7.72
CA ALA A 24 2.25 -5.74 8.38
C ALA A 24 1.34 -4.98 7.41
N GLY A 25 0.49 -4.10 7.92
CA GLY A 25 -0.29 -3.20 7.10
C GLY A 25 0.60 -2.26 6.29
N VAL A 26 0.31 -2.14 5.01
CA VAL A 26 1.02 -1.24 4.09
C VAL A 26 0.33 0.12 4.13
N TYR A 27 1.00 1.15 4.66
CA TYR A 27 0.43 2.49 4.67
C TYR A 27 0.54 3.15 3.29
N THR A 28 -0.61 3.49 2.71
CA THR A 28 -0.67 4.08 1.36
C THR A 28 -1.22 5.50 1.34
N GLY A 29 -1.46 6.12 2.48
CA GLY A 29 -2.13 7.42 2.60
C GLY A 29 -1.49 8.57 1.82
N ASP A 30 -0.20 8.50 1.52
CA ASP A 30 0.57 9.48 0.75
C ASP A 30 1.11 8.90 -0.57
N ALA A 31 0.65 7.72 -0.98
CA ALA A 31 1.18 6.99 -2.12
C ALA A 31 0.62 7.46 -3.47
N HIS A 32 1.31 7.02 -4.55
CA HIS A 32 0.83 6.96 -5.92
C HIS A 32 0.57 5.50 -6.27
N LEU A 33 -0.67 5.06 -6.06
CA LEU A 33 -1.05 3.65 -6.08
C LEU A 33 -0.97 3.04 -7.49
N GLU A 34 -1.29 3.83 -8.51
CA GLU A 34 -1.22 3.38 -9.90
C GLU A 34 0.22 3.05 -10.34
N GLU A 35 1.20 3.82 -9.85
CA GLU A 35 2.61 3.69 -10.23
C GLU A 35 3.40 2.72 -9.33
N TRP A 36 2.89 2.41 -8.14
CA TRP A 36 3.64 1.61 -7.16
C TRP A 36 3.96 0.19 -7.63
N PRO A 37 3.06 -0.57 -8.27
CA PRO A 37 3.38 -1.90 -8.80
C PRO A 37 4.58 -1.89 -9.77
N ASP A 38 4.65 -0.92 -10.67
CA ASP A 38 5.78 -0.78 -11.60
C ASP A 38 7.09 -0.45 -10.88
N THR A 39 7.01 0.34 -9.81
CA THR A 39 8.16 0.65 -8.96
C THR A 39 8.67 -0.61 -8.24
N LEU A 40 7.77 -1.48 -7.77
CA LEU A 40 8.13 -2.77 -7.18
C LEU A 40 8.78 -3.72 -8.19
N GLU A 41 8.35 -3.71 -9.45
CA GLU A 41 9.02 -4.49 -10.51
C GLU A 41 10.43 -3.99 -10.79
N ARG A 42 10.67 -2.67 -10.77
CA ARG A 42 12.03 -2.11 -10.86
C ARG A 42 12.90 -2.53 -9.69
N LEU A 43 12.34 -2.53 -8.47
CA LEU A 43 13.05 -3.04 -7.28
C LEU A 43 13.39 -4.52 -7.42
N ARG A 44 12.43 -5.34 -7.88
CA ARG A 44 12.62 -6.77 -8.16
C ARG A 44 13.75 -7.03 -9.14
N ALA A 45 13.84 -6.21 -10.20
CA ALA A 45 14.87 -6.31 -11.22
C ALA A 45 16.29 -6.01 -10.70
N MET A 46 16.43 -5.33 -9.56
CA MET A 46 17.75 -5.13 -8.91
C MET A 46 18.36 -6.43 -8.38
N GLY A 47 17.55 -7.48 -8.18
CA GLY A 47 18.01 -8.81 -7.81
C GLY A 47 18.55 -8.90 -6.38
N ALA A 48 17.90 -8.24 -5.43
CA ALA A 48 18.26 -8.32 -4.02
C ALA A 48 18.21 -9.77 -3.51
N GLU A 49 19.22 -10.17 -2.78
CA GLU A 49 19.29 -11.45 -2.04
C GLU A 49 18.96 -11.26 -0.55
N LYS A 50 19.01 -10.01 -0.10
CA LYS A 50 18.59 -9.60 1.25
C LYS A 50 17.79 -8.30 1.13
N LEU A 51 16.68 -8.22 1.87
CA LEU A 51 15.84 -7.05 1.85
C LEU A 51 15.41 -6.69 3.28
N VAL A 52 15.56 -5.42 3.63
CA VAL A 52 15.08 -4.86 4.89
C VAL A 52 13.89 -3.96 4.56
N PRO A 53 12.65 -4.38 4.88
CA PRO A 53 11.45 -3.60 4.64
C PRO A 53 11.29 -2.46 5.66
N GLY A 54 10.33 -1.58 5.42
CA GLY A 54 9.96 -0.56 6.39
C GLY A 54 9.33 -1.16 7.66
N ARG A 55 8.49 -2.19 7.46
CA ARG A 55 7.91 -3.00 8.55
C ARG A 55 8.01 -4.47 8.21
N GLY A 56 8.15 -5.29 9.26
CA GLY A 56 8.26 -6.73 9.16
C GLY A 56 9.69 -7.26 9.27
N PRO A 57 9.88 -8.58 9.17
CA PRO A 57 11.19 -9.19 9.30
C PRO A 57 12.09 -8.90 8.09
N ALA A 58 13.40 -8.84 8.31
CA ALA A 58 14.37 -8.78 7.24
C ALA A 58 14.42 -10.11 6.48
N MET A 59 14.41 -10.06 5.14
CA MET A 59 14.59 -11.22 4.27
C MET A 59 16.07 -11.48 4.06
N THR A 60 16.49 -12.74 4.18
CA THR A 60 17.90 -13.16 4.11
C THR A 60 18.22 -14.02 2.90
N ASN A 61 17.24 -14.25 2.03
CA ASN A 61 17.41 -14.98 0.78
C ASN A 61 16.47 -14.40 -0.29
N ARG A 62 16.79 -14.66 -1.56
CA ARG A 62 16.06 -14.13 -2.69
C ARG A 62 14.58 -14.55 -2.71
N ALA A 63 14.26 -15.79 -2.38
CA ALA A 63 12.89 -16.26 -2.41
C ALA A 63 11.98 -15.52 -1.43
N ASP A 64 12.49 -15.18 -0.26
CA ASP A 64 11.74 -14.40 0.73
C ASP A 64 11.69 -12.90 0.35
N CYS A 65 12.73 -12.35 -0.30
CA CYS A 65 12.66 -11.01 -0.89
C CYS A 65 11.52 -10.92 -1.92
N GLU A 66 11.40 -11.91 -2.81
CA GLU A 66 10.33 -11.97 -3.80
C GLU A 66 8.94 -12.05 -3.15
N LYS A 67 8.79 -12.84 -2.07
CA LYS A 67 7.53 -12.91 -1.31
C LYS A 67 7.16 -11.58 -0.69
N ALA A 68 8.11 -10.84 -0.13
CA ALA A 68 7.86 -9.55 0.49
C ALA A 68 7.44 -8.50 -0.55
N ILE A 69 8.10 -8.47 -1.70
CA ILE A 69 7.74 -7.59 -2.82
C ILE A 69 6.33 -7.93 -3.32
N GLU A 70 6.02 -9.22 -3.50
CA GLU A 70 4.71 -9.67 -3.99
C GLU A 70 3.60 -9.39 -2.97
N TYR A 71 3.88 -9.51 -1.67
CA TYR A 71 2.94 -9.14 -0.61
C TYR A 71 2.52 -7.67 -0.72
N THR A 72 3.49 -6.77 -0.82
CA THR A 72 3.20 -5.33 -0.98
C THR A 72 2.48 -5.05 -2.30
N ARG A 73 2.93 -5.69 -3.39
CA ARG A 73 2.31 -5.55 -4.71
C ARG A 73 0.84 -5.97 -4.69
N LYS A 74 0.55 -7.11 -4.07
CA LYS A 74 -0.82 -7.61 -3.93
C LYS A 74 -1.69 -6.66 -3.12
N TRP A 75 -1.20 -6.16 -1.98
CA TRP A 75 -1.92 -5.18 -1.16
C TRP A 75 -2.33 -3.95 -1.99
N VAL A 76 -1.35 -3.32 -2.61
CA VAL A 76 -1.57 -2.09 -3.40
C VAL A 76 -2.50 -2.34 -4.58
N THR A 77 -2.34 -3.49 -5.25
CA THR A 77 -3.16 -3.84 -6.42
C THR A 77 -4.61 -4.11 -6.03
N ASP A 78 -4.85 -4.94 -5.02
CA ASP A 78 -6.20 -5.28 -4.55
C ASP A 78 -6.94 -4.02 -4.06
N LEU A 79 -6.27 -3.19 -3.28
CA LEU A 79 -6.79 -1.92 -2.79
C LEU A 79 -7.20 -0.99 -3.94
N TYR A 80 -6.27 -0.71 -4.86
CA TYR A 80 -6.50 0.29 -5.91
C TYR A 80 -7.49 -0.19 -6.97
N GLN A 81 -7.46 -1.45 -7.36
CA GLN A 81 -8.44 -2.01 -8.30
C GLN A 81 -9.85 -1.98 -7.72
N THR A 82 -10.02 -2.28 -6.44
CA THR A 82 -11.32 -2.21 -5.76
C THR A 82 -11.83 -0.77 -5.72
N ALA A 83 -10.97 0.18 -5.37
CA ALA A 83 -11.33 1.59 -5.34
C ALA A 83 -11.73 2.11 -6.73
N ARG A 84 -10.95 1.78 -7.78
CA ARG A 84 -11.26 2.16 -9.17
C ARG A 84 -12.61 1.61 -9.62
N ALA A 85 -12.90 0.35 -9.33
CA ALA A 85 -14.17 -0.27 -9.69
C ALA A 85 -15.35 0.41 -8.97
N GLY A 86 -15.18 0.73 -7.68
CA GLY A 86 -16.18 1.44 -6.90
C GLY A 86 -16.45 2.85 -7.40
N VAL A 87 -15.41 3.64 -7.65
CA VAL A 87 -15.51 5.00 -8.20
C VAL A 87 -16.17 4.97 -9.58
N ALA A 88 -15.78 4.06 -10.46
CA ALA A 88 -16.41 3.90 -11.78
C ALA A 88 -17.89 3.53 -11.69
N ALA A 89 -18.32 2.85 -10.63
CA ALA A 89 -19.71 2.52 -10.34
C ALA A 89 -20.47 3.64 -9.58
N GLY A 90 -19.84 4.78 -9.32
CA GLY A 90 -20.45 5.92 -8.59
C GLY A 90 -20.65 5.68 -7.10
N LYS A 91 -19.93 4.75 -6.49
CA LYS A 91 -20.02 4.42 -5.07
C LYS A 91 -19.40 5.51 -4.19
N SER A 92 -19.98 5.68 -3.00
CA SER A 92 -19.43 6.51 -1.93
C SER A 92 -18.14 5.90 -1.35
N LEU A 93 -17.36 6.70 -0.59
CA LEU A 93 -16.18 6.23 0.12
C LEU A 93 -16.51 5.06 1.06
N LYS A 94 -17.63 5.13 1.78
CA LYS A 94 -18.10 4.06 2.68
C LYS A 94 -18.37 2.74 1.95
N GLU A 95 -19.02 2.81 0.79
CA GLU A 95 -19.29 1.61 -0.01
C GLU A 95 -18.00 1.00 -0.56
N VAL A 96 -17.07 1.84 -1.03
CA VAL A 96 -15.74 1.41 -1.47
C VAL A 96 -14.96 0.79 -0.32
N PHE A 97 -14.99 1.39 0.88
CA PHE A 97 -14.39 0.84 2.09
C PHE A 97 -14.94 -0.55 2.41
N THR A 98 -16.27 -0.69 2.35
CA THR A 98 -16.95 -1.97 2.59
C THR A 98 -16.53 -3.04 1.57
N ASP A 99 -16.43 -2.68 0.30
CA ASP A 99 -16.01 -3.62 -0.74
C ASP A 99 -14.52 -3.96 -0.63
N THR A 100 -13.68 -3.00 -0.25
CA THR A 100 -12.26 -3.24 0.00
C THR A 100 -12.06 -4.23 1.14
N ARG A 101 -12.82 -4.11 2.23
CA ARG A 101 -12.79 -5.09 3.32
C ARG A 101 -13.12 -6.51 2.85
N LYS A 102 -14.13 -6.68 2.00
CA LYS A 102 -14.49 -8.01 1.46
C LYS A 102 -13.34 -8.67 0.70
N VAL A 103 -12.52 -7.87 0.02
CA VAL A 103 -11.38 -8.35 -0.76
C VAL A 103 -10.15 -8.55 0.13
N MET A 104 -9.86 -7.62 1.03
CA MET A 104 -8.60 -7.59 1.76
C MET A 104 -8.65 -8.33 3.10
N ASP A 105 -9.78 -8.32 3.83
CA ASP A 105 -9.89 -8.98 5.14
C ASP A 105 -9.50 -10.47 5.11
N PRO A 106 -9.92 -11.27 4.10
CA PRO A 106 -9.56 -12.68 4.04
C PRO A 106 -8.06 -12.95 3.92
N VAL A 107 -7.30 -11.98 3.39
CA VAL A 107 -5.87 -12.11 3.10
C VAL A 107 -5.03 -11.37 4.15
N PHE A 108 -5.44 -10.18 4.54
CA PHE A 108 -4.64 -9.25 5.31
C PHE A 108 -5.24 -8.87 6.68
N GLY A 109 -6.48 -9.24 6.95
CA GLY A 109 -7.24 -8.77 8.13
C GLY A 109 -6.61 -9.09 9.49
N SER A 110 -5.71 -10.08 9.55
CA SER A 110 -5.02 -10.47 10.78
C SER A 110 -3.60 -9.89 10.93
N VAL A 111 -3.09 -9.14 9.93
CA VAL A 111 -1.73 -8.63 10.02
C VAL A 111 -1.65 -7.40 10.91
N PHE A 112 -0.46 -7.19 11.46
CA PHE A 112 -0.19 -6.06 12.35
C PHE A 112 -0.57 -4.71 11.69
N ILE A 113 -1.25 -3.84 12.42
CA ILE A 113 -1.74 -2.49 12.06
C ILE A 113 -2.68 -2.44 10.84
N TYR A 114 -3.22 -3.56 10.36
CA TYR A 114 -4.19 -3.57 9.23
C TYR A 114 -5.35 -2.59 9.45
N GLU A 115 -6.06 -2.72 10.56
CA GLU A 115 -7.23 -1.89 10.90
C GLU A 115 -6.88 -0.40 11.03
N HIS A 116 -5.65 -0.08 11.42
CA HIS A 116 -5.18 1.28 11.52
C HIS A 116 -4.90 1.90 10.14
N CYS A 117 -4.27 1.15 9.24
CA CYS A 117 -3.91 1.66 7.91
C CYS A 117 -5.11 1.77 6.97
N LEU A 118 -6.02 0.80 7.01
CA LEU A 118 -7.06 0.62 6.00
C LEU A 118 -7.93 1.86 5.73
N PRO A 119 -8.41 2.65 6.70
CA PRO A 119 -9.20 3.85 6.42
C PRO A 119 -8.43 4.89 5.59
N PHE A 120 -7.16 5.12 5.90
CA PHE A 120 -6.28 6.04 5.17
C PHE A 120 -6.00 5.52 3.77
N ASP A 121 -5.74 4.23 3.65
CA ASP A 121 -5.44 3.54 2.40
C ASP A 121 -6.61 3.64 1.43
N VAL A 122 -7.82 3.31 1.89
CA VAL A 122 -9.03 3.38 1.05
C VAL A 122 -9.36 4.82 0.68
N SER A 123 -9.20 5.77 1.61
CA SER A 123 -9.42 7.18 1.32
C SER A 123 -8.44 7.68 0.24
N ARG A 124 -7.17 7.29 0.30
CA ARG A 124 -6.18 7.66 -0.72
C ARG A 124 -6.48 6.99 -2.07
N ALA A 125 -6.82 5.70 -2.06
CA ALA A 125 -7.17 4.97 -3.26
C ALA A 125 -8.42 5.55 -3.95
N PHE A 126 -9.41 5.95 -3.16
CA PHE A 126 -10.62 6.63 -3.64
C PHE A 126 -10.31 7.98 -4.26
N ASP A 127 -9.47 8.80 -3.59
CA ASP A 127 -9.00 10.09 -4.11
C ASP A 127 -8.32 9.92 -5.46
N GLU A 128 -7.36 9.00 -5.56
CA GLU A 128 -6.59 8.79 -6.80
C GLU A 128 -7.49 8.26 -7.93
N ALA A 129 -8.36 7.31 -7.63
CA ALA A 129 -9.33 6.79 -8.60
C ALA A 129 -10.34 7.86 -9.06
N SER A 130 -10.63 8.85 -8.21
CA SER A 130 -11.46 10.01 -8.53
C SER A 130 -10.72 11.14 -9.27
N GLY A 131 -9.45 10.93 -9.63
CA GLY A 131 -8.64 11.90 -10.40
C GLY A 131 -7.80 12.85 -9.55
N ILE A 132 -7.76 12.71 -8.23
CA ILE A 132 -6.86 13.46 -7.34
C ILE A 132 -5.49 12.79 -7.35
N LYS A 133 -4.68 13.12 -8.35
CA LYS A 133 -3.39 12.45 -8.60
C LYS A 133 -2.36 12.64 -7.49
N HIS A 134 -2.33 13.82 -6.86
CA HIS A 134 -1.38 14.11 -5.81
C HIS A 134 -2.01 13.87 -4.43
N PRO A 135 -1.31 13.15 -3.54
CA PRO A 135 -1.79 12.94 -2.19
C PRO A 135 -2.06 14.26 -1.48
N ARG A 136 -3.18 14.35 -0.81
CA ARG A 136 -3.54 15.48 0.06
C ARG A 136 -2.87 15.30 1.42
N ILE A 137 -2.33 16.36 1.98
CA ILE A 137 -1.71 16.34 3.32
C ILE A 137 -2.75 15.89 4.36
N TRP A 138 -2.40 14.95 5.20
CA TRP A 138 -3.19 14.54 6.34
C TRP A 138 -3.15 15.61 7.44
N THR A 139 -4.32 16.08 7.82
CA THR A 139 -4.55 17.03 8.92
C THR A 139 -5.64 16.47 9.82
N ALA A 140 -5.74 16.95 11.05
CA ALA A 140 -6.83 16.55 11.95
C ALA A 140 -8.22 16.78 11.36
N GLN A 141 -8.38 17.86 10.57
CA GLN A 141 -9.63 18.15 9.89
C GLN A 141 -9.95 17.10 8.82
N ARG A 142 -8.97 16.73 7.99
CA ARG A 142 -9.15 15.69 6.95
C ARG A 142 -9.43 14.31 7.55
N ASP A 143 -8.79 14.00 8.66
CA ASP A 143 -9.04 12.77 9.40
C ASP A 143 -10.49 12.69 9.88
N LEU A 144 -11.00 13.79 10.45
CA LEU A 144 -12.40 13.89 10.86
C LEU A 144 -13.37 13.76 9.66
N GLU A 145 -13.10 14.41 8.54
CA GLU A 145 -13.89 14.34 7.32
C GLU A 145 -13.96 12.91 6.76
N MET A 146 -12.82 12.23 6.71
CA MET A 146 -12.75 10.82 6.31
C MET A 146 -13.59 9.96 7.24
N TRP A 147 -13.44 10.11 8.56
CA TRP A 147 -14.20 9.36 9.55
C TRP A 147 -15.71 9.57 9.40
N GLN A 148 -16.16 10.82 9.24
CA GLN A 148 -17.56 11.14 9.01
C GLN A 148 -18.09 10.50 7.71
N SER A 149 -17.30 10.53 6.63
CA SER A 149 -17.66 9.90 5.36
C SER A 149 -17.76 8.38 5.43
N LEU A 150 -17.04 7.74 6.36
CA LEU A 150 -17.15 6.31 6.61
C LEU A 150 -18.37 5.93 7.48
N GLN A 151 -18.94 6.89 8.22
CA GLN A 151 -20.15 6.67 9.04
C GLN A 151 -21.47 6.96 8.27
N SER A 152 -21.45 7.91 7.34
CA SER A 152 -22.61 8.28 6.52
C SER A 152 -22.94 7.22 5.47
#